data_967922dcecef18280617a6cf847dc282
#
_entry.id   967922dcecef18280617a6cf847dc282
#
_cell.length_a   1.000
_cell.length_b   1.000
_cell.length_c   1.000
_cell.angle_alpha   90.00
_cell.angle_beta   90.00
_cell.angle_gamma   90.00
#
_symmetry.space_group_name_H-M   'P 1'
#
loop_
_entity.id
_entity.type
_entity.pdbx_description
1 polymer ?
#
loop_
_entity_poly.entity_id
_entity_poly.type
_entity_poly.pdbx_seq_one_letter_code
_entity_poly.pdbx_strand_id
1 'polypeptide(L)'
;MNEFDRVRDYLTGLQDRICAAVEAIDGSARFAEDLWQREEGGGGRTRILRDGAVFEQAGIGFSDVSGSRLPPSASAHRPELAGATWRACGVSLVFHPHNPHIPTTHANVRYFRAERDGEVVAAWFGGGFDLTPFYPVDEDVLHWHRTAQALCAPFGEERYAAHKRWCDEYFFLRHRNETRGVGGLFFDDLGQDFERDFAYQRAVGDGFLDAYLPIVERRKDTPYGEREREFQLYRRGRYVEFNLVYDRGTLFGLQSGGRAESILMSLPPRVRWEYGFTPEPGGAEARLMDYLVPRDWLG
;
A
#
# COMPACT_ATOMS: atom_id res chain seq x y z
N MET A 1 5.54 10.71 -26.77
CA MET A 1 5.13 9.79 -25.70
C MET A 1 3.84 10.36 -25.10
N ASN A 2 2.76 9.60 -25.10
CA ASN A 2 1.48 10.06 -24.54
C ASN A 2 1.54 10.05 -23.00
N GLU A 3 0.53 10.63 -22.34
CA GLU A 3 0.45 10.72 -20.88
C GLU A 3 0.53 9.36 -20.19
N PHE A 4 -0.23 8.38 -20.70
CA PHE A 4 -0.26 7.03 -20.12
C PHE A 4 1.12 6.35 -20.16
N ASP A 5 1.84 6.46 -21.28
CA ASP A 5 3.18 5.89 -21.42
C ASP A 5 4.18 6.56 -20.47
N ARG A 6 4.07 7.89 -20.25
CA ARG A 6 4.89 8.60 -19.25
C ARG A 6 4.69 8.05 -17.84
N VAL A 7 3.44 7.81 -17.46
CA VAL A 7 3.11 7.25 -16.15
C VAL A 7 3.60 5.81 -16.04
N ARG A 8 3.35 4.96 -17.05
CA ARG A 8 3.81 3.58 -17.09
C ARG A 8 5.33 3.47 -16.91
N ASP A 9 6.08 4.26 -17.67
CA ASP A 9 7.54 4.23 -17.65
C ASP A 9 8.09 4.69 -16.29
N TYR A 10 7.49 5.72 -15.69
CA TYR A 10 7.81 6.13 -14.31
C TYR A 10 7.55 4.99 -13.31
N LEU A 11 6.38 4.35 -13.36
CA LEU A 11 5.99 3.28 -12.43
C LEU A 11 6.90 2.05 -12.56
N THR A 12 7.29 1.71 -13.78
CA THR A 12 8.25 0.62 -14.02
C THR A 12 9.60 0.91 -13.38
N GLY A 13 10.12 2.14 -13.56
CA GLY A 13 11.36 2.58 -12.92
C GLY A 13 11.24 2.71 -11.40
N LEU A 14 10.06 3.09 -10.89
CA LEU A 14 9.80 3.13 -9.44
C LEU A 14 9.91 1.74 -8.81
N GLN A 15 9.30 0.72 -9.43
CA GLN A 15 9.45 -0.66 -8.96
C GLN A 15 10.92 -1.08 -8.91
N ASP A 16 11.72 -0.75 -9.94
CA ASP A 16 13.14 -1.11 -9.98
C ASP A 16 13.93 -0.43 -8.84
N ARG A 17 13.69 0.86 -8.58
CA ARG A 17 14.34 1.61 -7.49
C ARG A 17 13.98 1.05 -6.12
N ILE A 18 12.69 0.73 -5.90
CA ILE A 18 12.25 0.17 -4.62
C ILE A 18 12.84 -1.22 -4.41
N CYS A 19 12.86 -2.10 -5.43
CA CYS A 19 13.49 -3.42 -5.33
C CYS A 19 14.97 -3.30 -4.96
N ALA A 20 15.72 -2.44 -5.63
CA ALA A 20 17.15 -2.26 -5.36
C ALA A 20 17.41 -1.76 -3.93
N ALA A 21 16.61 -0.83 -3.43
CA ALA A 21 16.75 -0.29 -2.08
C ALA A 21 16.40 -1.33 -1.00
N VAL A 22 15.35 -2.12 -1.21
CA VAL A 22 14.94 -3.20 -0.29
C VAL A 22 15.98 -4.32 -0.27
N GLU A 23 16.54 -4.71 -1.41
CA GLU A 23 17.63 -5.69 -1.49
C GLU A 23 18.91 -5.20 -0.79
N ALA A 24 19.19 -3.91 -0.88
CA ALA A 24 20.36 -3.33 -0.23
C ALA A 24 20.24 -3.36 1.30
N ILE A 25 19.07 -3.04 1.86
CA ILE A 25 18.86 -3.04 3.31
C ILE A 25 18.67 -4.46 3.88
N ASP A 26 18.10 -5.39 3.10
CA ASP A 26 17.99 -6.81 3.49
C ASP A 26 19.36 -7.49 3.50
N GLY A 27 20.19 -7.21 2.52
CA GLY A 27 21.57 -7.69 2.42
C GLY A 27 21.75 -9.17 2.03
N SER A 28 20.72 -10.01 2.12
CA SER A 28 20.82 -11.46 1.90
C SER A 28 19.97 -11.95 0.72
N ALA A 29 18.71 -11.57 0.67
CA ALA A 29 17.77 -12.04 -0.35
C ALA A 29 17.72 -11.13 -1.58
N ARG A 30 17.18 -11.68 -2.67
CA ARG A 30 16.91 -10.95 -3.93
C ARG A 30 15.48 -11.19 -4.37
N PHE A 31 14.91 -10.23 -5.09
CA PHE A 31 13.59 -10.38 -5.68
C PHE A 31 13.61 -11.39 -6.83
N ALA A 32 12.75 -12.39 -6.74
CA ALA A 32 12.38 -13.20 -7.89
C ALA A 32 11.38 -12.42 -8.74
N GLU A 33 11.55 -12.44 -10.05
CA GLU A 33 10.69 -11.77 -11.01
C GLU A 33 9.76 -12.77 -11.69
N ASP A 34 8.49 -12.38 -11.85
CA ASP A 34 7.47 -13.13 -12.53
C ASP A 34 6.71 -12.20 -13.49
N LEU A 35 6.89 -12.40 -14.79
CA LEU A 35 6.23 -11.67 -15.85
C LEU A 35 4.95 -12.41 -16.26
N TRP A 36 3.85 -11.70 -16.34
CA TRP A 36 2.57 -12.30 -16.69
C TRP A 36 1.77 -11.44 -17.67
N GLN A 37 0.89 -12.08 -18.40
CA GLN A 37 -0.01 -11.45 -19.36
C GLN A 37 -1.45 -11.88 -19.08
N ARG A 38 -2.42 -11.05 -19.48
CA ARG A 38 -3.85 -11.31 -19.41
C ARG A 38 -4.42 -11.52 -20.82
N GLU A 39 -5.36 -12.45 -20.93
CA GLU A 39 -6.07 -12.69 -22.20
C GLU A 39 -6.91 -11.47 -22.63
N GLU A 40 -7.52 -10.75 -21.66
CA GLU A 40 -8.32 -9.56 -21.92
C GLU A 40 -7.49 -8.31 -22.27
N GLY A 41 -6.18 -8.35 -22.06
CA GLY A 41 -5.26 -7.29 -22.42
C GLY A 41 -4.37 -6.80 -21.29
N GLY A 42 -3.14 -6.52 -21.64
CA GLY A 42 -2.11 -6.07 -20.72
C GLY A 42 -1.44 -7.18 -19.94
N GLY A 43 -0.74 -6.81 -18.89
CA GLY A 43 0.03 -7.74 -18.07
C GLY A 43 0.68 -7.04 -16.88
N GLY A 44 1.70 -7.67 -16.33
CA GLY A 44 2.42 -7.09 -15.21
C GLY A 44 3.73 -7.79 -14.90
N ARG A 45 4.39 -7.24 -13.89
CA ARG A 45 5.66 -7.71 -13.38
C ARG A 45 5.57 -7.79 -11.86
N THR A 46 5.45 -9.01 -11.36
CA THR A 46 5.45 -9.27 -9.91
C THR A 46 6.88 -9.56 -9.48
N ARG A 47 7.33 -8.89 -8.44
CA ARG A 47 8.61 -9.15 -7.79
C ARG A 47 8.37 -9.51 -6.34
N ILE A 48 8.94 -10.64 -5.91
CA ILE A 48 8.76 -11.15 -4.56
C ILE A 48 10.12 -11.56 -3.97
N LEU A 49 10.41 -11.02 -2.78
CA LEU A 49 11.53 -11.42 -1.93
C LEU A 49 10.96 -12.22 -0.78
N ARG A 50 11.58 -13.37 -0.47
CA ARG A 50 11.18 -14.26 0.62
C ARG A 50 12.38 -14.64 1.46
N ASP A 51 12.12 -14.88 2.73
CA ASP A 51 13.07 -15.41 3.69
C ASP A 51 14.40 -14.64 3.72
N GLY A 52 14.33 -13.31 3.58
CA GLY A 52 15.47 -12.40 3.70
C GLY A 52 15.97 -12.27 5.15
N ALA A 53 17.04 -11.52 5.35
CA ALA A 53 17.53 -11.24 6.69
C ALA A 53 16.61 -10.29 7.47
N VAL A 54 16.00 -9.31 6.77
CA VAL A 54 15.09 -8.31 7.34
C VAL A 54 13.64 -8.64 7.03
N PHE A 55 13.34 -8.97 5.77
CA PHE A 55 11.99 -9.20 5.30
C PHE A 55 11.65 -10.69 5.19
N GLU A 56 10.65 -11.13 5.94
CA GLU A 56 10.07 -12.47 5.80
C GLU A 56 9.39 -12.61 4.43
N GLN A 57 8.72 -11.53 3.99
CA GLN A 57 8.23 -11.39 2.62
C GLN A 57 8.15 -9.90 2.26
N ALA A 58 8.59 -9.57 1.05
CA ALA A 58 8.35 -8.28 0.43
C ALA A 58 7.83 -8.53 -1.00
N GLY A 59 6.65 -8.00 -1.30
CA GLY A 59 6.02 -8.12 -2.61
C GLY A 59 5.85 -6.75 -3.26
N ILE A 60 6.24 -6.62 -4.54
CA ILE A 60 6.09 -5.40 -5.33
C ILE A 60 5.52 -5.78 -6.69
N GLY A 61 4.25 -5.46 -6.94
CA GLY A 61 3.57 -5.70 -8.19
C GLY A 61 3.51 -4.43 -9.04
N PHE A 62 3.96 -4.52 -10.29
CA PHE A 62 3.60 -3.57 -11.34
C PHE A 62 2.54 -4.22 -12.22
N SER A 63 1.51 -3.46 -12.60
CA SER A 63 0.51 -3.87 -13.59
C SER A 63 0.24 -2.77 -14.60
N ASP A 64 -0.01 -3.16 -15.84
CA ASP A 64 -0.54 -2.35 -16.93
C ASP A 64 -1.60 -3.19 -17.63
N VAL A 65 -2.85 -2.97 -17.28
CA VAL A 65 -3.99 -3.82 -17.66
C VAL A 65 -5.07 -2.99 -18.33
N SER A 66 -5.79 -3.62 -19.25
CA SER A 66 -6.89 -2.99 -19.98
C SER A 66 -8.08 -3.93 -20.09
N GLY A 67 -9.23 -3.39 -20.42
CA GLY A 67 -10.44 -4.16 -20.64
C GLY A 67 -11.47 -3.37 -21.42
N SER A 68 -12.39 -4.12 -22.06
CA SER A 68 -13.49 -3.55 -22.84
C SER A 68 -14.69 -3.15 -21.97
N ARG A 69 -14.76 -3.62 -20.73
CA ARG A 69 -15.82 -3.31 -19.76
C ARG A 69 -15.26 -3.25 -18.36
N LEU A 70 -15.72 -2.29 -17.58
CA LEU A 70 -15.41 -2.24 -16.16
C LEU A 70 -16.24 -3.26 -15.37
N PRO A 71 -15.66 -3.87 -14.32
CA PRO A 71 -16.43 -4.68 -13.38
C PRO A 71 -17.59 -3.90 -12.76
N PRO A 72 -18.71 -4.55 -12.42
CA PRO A 72 -19.87 -3.90 -11.80
C PRO A 72 -19.51 -3.11 -10.54
N SER A 73 -18.55 -3.59 -9.73
CA SER A 73 -18.07 -2.91 -8.53
C SER A 73 -17.39 -1.55 -8.81
N ALA A 74 -16.76 -1.40 -9.98
CA ALA A 74 -16.10 -0.16 -10.38
C ALA A 74 -17.05 0.82 -11.07
N SER A 75 -18.08 0.31 -11.77
CA SER A 75 -19.06 1.14 -12.52
C SER A 75 -20.28 1.55 -11.70
N ALA A 76 -20.58 0.87 -10.58
CA ALA A 76 -21.77 1.10 -9.77
C ALA A 76 -21.91 2.57 -9.28
N HIS A 77 -20.80 3.25 -9.06
CA HIS A 77 -20.77 4.65 -8.58
C HIS A 77 -20.30 5.65 -9.66
N ARG A 78 -20.12 5.17 -10.92
CA ARG A 78 -19.60 5.96 -12.05
C ARG A 78 -20.33 5.62 -13.34
N PRO A 79 -21.59 6.06 -13.46
CA PRO A 79 -22.40 5.79 -14.64
C PRO A 79 -21.80 6.35 -15.95
N GLU A 80 -20.97 7.39 -15.85
CA GLU A 80 -20.23 7.99 -16.98
C GLU A 80 -19.25 7.00 -17.64
N LEU A 81 -18.82 5.96 -16.93
CA LEU A 81 -17.92 4.94 -17.46
C LEU A 81 -18.63 3.78 -18.19
N ALA A 82 -19.96 3.80 -18.22
CA ALA A 82 -20.72 2.75 -18.89
C ALA A 82 -20.37 2.69 -20.39
N GLY A 83 -19.96 1.49 -20.85
CA GLY A 83 -19.58 1.26 -22.26
C GLY A 83 -18.21 1.80 -22.66
N ALA A 84 -17.43 2.39 -21.75
CA ALA A 84 -16.07 2.80 -22.03
C ALA A 84 -15.10 1.62 -21.96
N THR A 85 -14.09 1.64 -22.82
CA THR A 85 -12.88 0.84 -22.65
C THR A 85 -12.00 1.50 -21.58
N TRP A 86 -11.17 0.71 -20.91
CA TRP A 86 -10.33 1.25 -19.83
C TRP A 86 -8.93 0.68 -19.85
N ARG A 87 -8.00 1.44 -19.32
CA ARG A 87 -6.63 1.03 -19.05
C ARG A 87 -6.20 1.57 -17.70
N ALA A 88 -5.49 0.74 -16.92
CA ALA A 88 -4.96 1.13 -15.62
C ALA A 88 -3.53 0.63 -15.48
N CYS A 89 -2.65 1.45 -14.92
CA CYS A 89 -1.33 1.01 -14.52
C CYS A 89 -1.02 1.45 -13.10
N GLY A 90 -0.22 0.65 -12.39
CA GLY A 90 0.10 0.93 -11.00
C GLY A 90 1.25 0.09 -10.46
N VAL A 91 1.83 0.58 -9.37
CA VAL A 91 2.71 -0.18 -8.49
C VAL A 91 2.00 -0.33 -7.16
N SER A 92 1.95 -1.55 -6.65
CA SER A 92 1.45 -1.89 -5.31
C SER A 92 2.49 -2.72 -4.59
N LEU A 93 2.73 -2.44 -3.33
CA LEU A 93 3.69 -3.19 -2.53
C LEU A 93 3.21 -3.43 -1.10
N VAL A 94 3.67 -4.52 -0.51
CA VAL A 94 3.52 -4.81 0.92
C VAL A 94 4.80 -5.48 1.42
N PHE A 95 5.31 -5.00 2.55
CA PHE A 95 6.48 -5.57 3.21
C PHE A 95 6.13 -6.11 4.58
N HIS A 96 6.48 -7.37 4.82
CA HIS A 96 6.30 -8.08 6.08
C HIS A 96 7.67 -8.43 6.69
N PRO A 97 8.19 -7.62 7.62
CA PRO A 97 9.48 -7.87 8.27
C PRO A 97 9.43 -9.06 9.23
N HIS A 98 10.58 -9.73 9.45
CA HIS A 98 10.73 -10.73 10.50
C HIS A 98 10.60 -10.10 11.89
N ASN A 99 11.33 -9.01 12.13
CA ASN A 99 11.38 -8.37 13.42
C ASN A 99 10.06 -7.66 13.76
N PRO A 100 9.40 -8.00 14.88
CA PRO A 100 8.13 -7.40 15.28
C PRO A 100 8.20 -5.88 15.57
N HIS A 101 9.39 -5.34 15.79
CA HIS A 101 9.62 -3.91 16.00
C HIS A 101 9.69 -3.11 14.69
N ILE A 102 9.81 -3.79 13.54
CA ILE A 102 9.68 -3.15 12.23
C ILE A 102 8.21 -3.24 11.79
N PRO A 103 7.54 -2.11 11.53
CA PRO A 103 6.17 -2.13 11.03
C PRO A 103 6.02 -2.82 9.68
N THR A 104 4.90 -3.49 9.45
CA THR A 104 4.42 -3.78 8.09
C THR A 104 4.06 -2.47 7.41
N THR A 105 4.31 -2.36 6.11
CA THR A 105 3.94 -1.20 5.31
C THR A 105 3.31 -1.63 3.99
N HIS A 106 2.41 -0.78 3.50
CA HIS A 106 1.81 -0.87 2.18
C HIS A 106 1.99 0.46 1.46
N ALA A 107 2.20 0.42 0.16
CA ALA A 107 2.08 1.58 -0.71
C ALA A 107 1.44 1.19 -2.04
N ASN A 108 0.73 2.14 -2.62
CA ASN A 108 0.15 2.02 -3.95
C ASN A 108 0.20 3.37 -4.66
N VAL A 109 0.59 3.38 -5.93
CA VAL A 109 0.44 4.53 -6.82
C VAL A 109 -0.05 4.03 -8.17
N ARG A 110 -1.14 4.62 -8.67
CA ARG A 110 -1.85 4.12 -9.85
C ARG A 110 -2.39 5.26 -10.71
N TYR A 111 -2.60 4.97 -11.97
CA TYR A 111 -3.28 5.82 -12.94
C TYR A 111 -4.32 5.01 -13.69
N PHE A 112 -5.51 5.57 -13.83
CA PHE A 112 -6.63 5.00 -14.55
C PHE A 112 -7.06 5.93 -15.67
N ARG A 113 -7.44 5.37 -16.82
CA ARG A 113 -7.98 6.11 -17.96
C ARG A 113 -9.09 5.30 -18.62
N ALA A 114 -10.19 5.95 -18.93
CA ALA A 114 -11.31 5.37 -19.67
C ALA A 114 -11.58 6.18 -20.95
N GLU A 115 -11.89 5.46 -22.04
CA GLU A 115 -12.12 6.05 -23.34
C GLU A 115 -13.41 5.50 -23.97
N ARG A 116 -14.11 6.36 -24.73
CA ARG A 116 -15.26 5.99 -25.56
C ARG A 116 -15.12 6.70 -26.90
N ASP A 117 -15.26 5.93 -28.01
CA ASP A 117 -15.14 6.44 -29.37
C ASP A 117 -13.83 7.21 -29.64
N GLY A 118 -12.75 6.81 -28.97
CA GLY A 118 -11.42 7.46 -29.08
C GLY A 118 -11.24 8.71 -28.22
N GLU A 119 -12.25 9.13 -27.47
CA GLU A 119 -12.21 10.28 -26.58
C GLU A 119 -12.05 9.83 -25.12
N VAL A 120 -11.21 10.55 -24.34
CA VAL A 120 -11.04 10.32 -22.91
C VAL A 120 -12.28 10.81 -22.18
N VAL A 121 -13.01 9.89 -21.55
CA VAL A 121 -14.20 10.22 -20.76
C VAL A 121 -13.88 10.37 -19.27
N ALA A 122 -12.79 9.75 -18.80
CA ALA A 122 -12.30 9.92 -17.45
C ALA A 122 -10.83 9.51 -17.33
N ALA A 123 -10.07 10.21 -16.50
CA ALA A 123 -8.71 9.81 -16.12
C ALA A 123 -8.40 10.35 -14.74
N TRP A 124 -7.72 9.56 -13.90
CA TRP A 124 -7.33 10.00 -12.56
C TRP A 124 -6.16 9.21 -11.98
N PHE A 125 -5.48 9.85 -11.06
CA PHE A 125 -4.46 9.26 -10.21
C PHE A 125 -5.05 8.86 -8.86
N GLY A 126 -4.55 7.77 -8.30
CA GLY A 126 -4.82 7.33 -6.95
C GLY A 126 -3.57 6.72 -6.32
N GLY A 127 -3.57 6.64 -5.00
CA GLY A 127 -2.45 6.06 -4.29
C GLY A 127 -2.40 6.37 -2.82
N GLY A 128 -1.22 6.19 -2.26
CA GLY A 128 -0.91 6.44 -0.87
C GLY A 128 0.05 5.40 -0.29
N PHE A 129 0.30 5.53 0.99
CA PHE A 129 1.04 4.55 1.78
C PHE A 129 0.57 4.58 3.23
N ASP A 130 0.65 3.45 3.92
CA ASP A 130 0.28 3.31 5.33
C ASP A 130 1.23 2.40 6.08
N LEU A 131 1.29 2.61 7.41
CA LEU A 131 2.19 1.94 8.33
C LEU A 131 1.40 1.16 9.38
N THR A 132 1.73 -0.12 9.55
CA THR A 132 1.08 -1.05 10.49
C THR A 132 2.10 -1.57 11.52
N PRO A 133 2.32 -0.86 12.62
CA PRO A 133 3.21 -1.31 13.69
C PRO A 133 2.54 -2.38 14.55
N PHE A 134 3.39 -3.22 15.18
CA PHE A 134 2.99 -4.18 16.22
C PHE A 134 3.44 -3.70 17.60
N TYR A 135 4.62 -3.09 17.67
CA TYR A 135 5.19 -2.42 18.84
C TYR A 135 5.53 -0.98 18.46
N PRO A 136 4.54 -0.06 18.53
CA PRO A 136 4.71 1.29 18.04
C PRO A 136 5.73 2.10 18.86
N VAL A 137 6.51 2.91 18.16
CA VAL A 137 7.45 3.87 18.74
C VAL A 137 7.11 5.26 18.20
N ASP A 138 6.91 6.24 19.09
CA ASP A 138 6.49 7.59 18.73
C ASP A 138 7.42 8.24 17.70
N GLU A 139 8.74 8.08 17.86
CA GLU A 139 9.73 8.59 16.91
C GLU A 139 9.48 8.12 15.47
N ASP A 140 9.16 6.84 15.30
CA ASP A 140 8.92 6.24 13.99
C ASP A 140 7.61 6.73 13.39
N VAL A 141 6.56 6.81 14.21
CA VAL A 141 5.24 7.33 13.77
C VAL A 141 5.37 8.81 13.39
N LEU A 142 6.06 9.61 14.18
CA LEU A 142 6.30 11.03 13.89
C LEU A 142 7.14 11.21 12.62
N HIS A 143 8.21 10.44 12.45
CA HIS A 143 9.03 10.45 11.23
C HIS A 143 8.17 10.13 10.00
N TRP A 144 7.36 9.07 10.06
CA TRP A 144 6.46 8.66 8.98
C TRP A 144 5.51 9.79 8.56
N HIS A 145 4.84 10.40 9.53
CA HIS A 145 3.86 11.45 9.26
C HIS A 145 4.49 12.78 8.84
N ARG A 146 5.66 13.16 9.40
CA ARG A 146 6.41 14.34 8.96
C ARG A 146 6.89 14.19 7.51
N THR A 147 7.37 13.02 7.13
CA THR A 147 7.74 12.75 5.74
C THR A 147 6.50 12.86 4.85
N ALA A 148 5.38 12.23 5.22
CA ALA A 148 4.12 12.34 4.47
C ALA A 148 3.65 13.79 4.31
N GLN A 149 3.73 14.61 5.35
CA GLN A 149 3.38 16.03 5.32
C GLN A 149 4.30 16.82 4.38
N ALA A 150 5.61 16.57 4.46
CA ALA A 150 6.59 17.25 3.59
C ALA A 150 6.37 16.94 2.10
N LEU A 151 5.97 15.70 1.76
CA LEU A 151 5.63 15.31 0.39
C LEU A 151 4.35 16.01 -0.12
N CYS A 152 3.41 16.30 0.76
CA CYS A 152 2.16 16.99 0.41
C CYS A 152 2.33 18.51 0.27
N ALA A 153 3.22 19.11 1.05
CA ALA A 153 3.36 20.57 1.19
C ALA A 153 3.46 21.35 -0.15
N PRO A 154 4.25 20.91 -1.16
CA PRO A 154 4.33 21.60 -2.45
C PRO A 154 2.99 21.65 -3.23
N PHE A 155 2.03 20.81 -2.86
CA PHE A 155 0.77 20.63 -3.57
C PHE A 155 -0.44 21.22 -2.84
N GLY A 156 -0.25 21.77 -1.65
CA GLY A 156 -1.26 22.48 -0.86
C GLY A 156 -1.19 22.12 0.62
N GLU A 157 -1.35 23.12 1.48
CA GLU A 157 -1.21 22.99 2.94
C GLU A 157 -2.20 21.98 3.55
N GLU A 158 -3.46 21.97 3.06
CA GLU A 158 -4.51 21.07 3.55
C GLU A 158 -4.39 19.62 3.04
N ARG A 159 -3.51 19.37 2.07
CA ARG A 159 -3.45 18.08 1.37
C ARG A 159 -3.09 16.94 2.29
N TYR A 160 -2.11 17.14 3.17
CA TYR A 160 -1.73 16.11 4.15
C TYR A 160 -2.91 15.76 5.07
N ALA A 161 -3.53 16.76 5.69
CA ALA A 161 -4.64 16.54 6.62
C ALA A 161 -5.82 15.82 5.95
N ALA A 162 -6.16 16.20 4.71
CA ALA A 162 -7.22 15.57 3.94
C ALA A 162 -6.91 14.11 3.59
N HIS A 163 -5.70 13.83 3.07
CA HIS A 163 -5.32 12.49 2.63
C HIS A 163 -5.01 11.55 3.82
N LYS A 164 -4.53 12.10 4.94
CA LYS A 164 -4.36 11.36 6.20
C LYS A 164 -5.71 10.93 6.77
N ARG A 165 -6.68 11.83 6.83
CA ARG A 165 -8.04 11.51 7.29
C ARG A 165 -8.67 10.43 6.41
N TRP A 166 -8.56 10.57 5.09
CA TRP A 166 -9.07 9.56 4.16
C TRP A 166 -8.37 8.21 4.32
N CYS A 167 -7.06 8.21 4.62
CA CYS A 167 -6.31 7.00 4.95
C CYS A 167 -6.88 6.30 6.19
N ASP A 168 -7.16 7.04 7.27
CA ASP A 168 -7.75 6.49 8.50
C ASP A 168 -9.14 5.89 8.25
N GLU A 169 -9.98 6.60 7.48
CA GLU A 169 -11.32 6.13 7.12
C GLU A 169 -11.29 4.88 6.23
N TYR A 170 -10.38 4.85 5.26
CA TYR A 170 -10.25 3.73 4.34
C TYR A 170 -9.75 2.46 5.03
N PHE A 171 -8.71 2.56 5.86
CA PHE A 171 -8.08 1.43 6.52
C PHE A 171 -8.69 1.09 7.90
N PHE A 172 -9.93 1.47 8.15
CA PHE A 172 -10.64 1.17 9.38
C PHE A 172 -11.31 -0.22 9.34
N LEU A 173 -10.98 -1.08 10.31
CA LEU A 173 -11.60 -2.39 10.50
C LEU A 173 -12.88 -2.24 11.33
N ARG A 174 -14.01 -2.11 10.67
CA ARG A 174 -15.31 -1.83 11.32
C ARG A 174 -15.71 -2.90 12.36
N HIS A 175 -15.48 -4.19 12.05
CA HIS A 175 -15.81 -5.31 12.93
C HIS A 175 -14.85 -5.45 14.15
N ARG A 176 -13.73 -4.71 14.15
CA ARG A 176 -12.78 -4.64 15.26
C ARG A 176 -12.81 -3.29 15.97
N ASN A 177 -13.44 -2.28 15.39
CA ASN A 177 -13.45 -0.90 15.86
C ASN A 177 -12.04 -0.34 16.07
N GLU A 178 -11.13 -0.58 15.11
CA GLU A 178 -9.75 -0.13 15.13
C GLU A 178 -9.26 0.22 13.72
N THR A 179 -8.26 1.09 13.61
CA THR A 179 -7.54 1.30 12.35
C THR A 179 -6.56 0.15 12.08
N ARG A 180 -6.24 -0.13 10.80
CA ARG A 180 -5.26 -1.17 10.45
C ARG A 180 -3.86 -0.88 11.02
N GLY A 181 -3.50 0.39 11.13
CA GLY A 181 -2.24 0.89 11.66
C GLY A 181 -2.34 2.35 12.04
N VAL A 182 -1.24 3.08 11.97
CA VAL A 182 -1.18 4.51 12.31
C VAL A 182 -1.54 5.43 11.13
N GLY A 183 -1.94 4.86 9.99
CA GLY A 183 -2.30 5.59 8.79
C GLY A 183 -1.09 6.04 7.97
N GLY A 184 -1.27 7.11 7.26
CA GLY A 184 -0.32 7.68 6.30
C GLY A 184 -1.06 8.57 5.31
N LEU A 185 -0.99 8.26 4.01
CA LEU A 185 -1.67 8.97 2.94
C LEU A 185 -2.58 8.02 2.16
N PHE A 186 -3.77 8.48 1.83
CA PHE A 186 -4.63 7.84 0.83
C PHE A 186 -5.30 8.92 -0.02
N PHE A 187 -5.22 8.77 -1.33
CA PHE A 187 -5.89 9.64 -2.29
C PHE A 187 -6.41 8.84 -3.49
N ASP A 188 -7.47 9.34 -4.06
CA ASP A 188 -8.08 8.81 -5.27
C ASP A 188 -8.68 9.97 -6.08
N ASP A 189 -9.08 9.70 -7.32
CA ASP A 189 -9.84 10.65 -8.15
C ASP A 189 -9.12 11.99 -8.42
N LEU A 190 -7.79 12.05 -8.40
CA LEU A 190 -7.03 13.22 -8.81
C LEU A 190 -6.92 13.25 -10.34
N GLY A 191 -7.62 14.13 -11.01
CA GLY A 191 -7.68 14.18 -12.47
C GLY A 191 -8.03 15.56 -13.04
N GLN A 192 -7.82 16.63 -12.27
CA GLN A 192 -8.11 17.99 -12.71
C GLN A 192 -6.95 18.61 -13.51
N ASP A 193 -5.72 18.29 -13.16
CA ASP A 193 -4.49 18.78 -13.80
C ASP A 193 -3.49 17.63 -13.87
N PHE A 194 -3.33 17.05 -15.07
CA PHE A 194 -2.46 15.90 -15.27
C PHE A 194 -1.04 16.14 -14.77
N GLU A 195 -0.42 17.25 -15.10
CA GLU A 195 0.98 17.50 -14.75
C GLU A 195 1.17 17.66 -13.24
N ARG A 196 0.26 18.39 -12.59
CA ARG A 196 0.27 18.59 -11.13
C ARG A 196 -0.02 17.29 -10.38
N ASP A 197 -1.03 16.54 -10.81
CA ASP A 197 -1.46 15.32 -10.17
C ASP A 197 -0.42 14.18 -10.38
N PHE A 198 0.20 14.13 -11.57
CA PHE A 198 1.32 13.24 -11.83
C PHE A 198 2.57 13.62 -11.02
N ALA A 199 2.88 14.90 -10.87
CA ALA A 199 3.97 15.36 -10.01
C ALA A 199 3.74 14.96 -8.55
N TYR A 200 2.49 15.07 -8.06
CA TYR A 200 2.13 14.63 -6.71
C TYR A 200 2.26 13.11 -6.56
N GLN A 201 1.74 12.31 -7.51
CA GLN A 201 1.91 10.86 -7.49
C GLN A 201 3.39 10.46 -7.43
N ARG A 202 4.25 11.14 -8.22
CA ARG A 202 5.70 10.89 -8.18
C ARG A 202 6.31 11.25 -6.84
N ALA A 203 5.93 12.38 -6.24
CA ALA A 203 6.40 12.77 -4.91
C ALA A 203 6.08 11.69 -3.87
N VAL A 204 4.84 11.16 -3.87
CA VAL A 204 4.42 10.10 -2.95
C VAL A 204 5.17 8.78 -3.23
N GLY A 205 5.31 8.39 -4.50
CA GLY A 205 6.01 7.16 -4.88
C GLY A 205 7.50 7.20 -4.55
N ASP A 206 8.18 8.26 -4.92
CA ASP A 206 9.63 8.43 -4.69
C ASP A 206 9.95 8.62 -3.20
N GLY A 207 9.09 9.35 -2.46
CA GLY A 207 9.27 9.61 -1.02
C GLY A 207 8.94 8.43 -0.10
N PHE A 208 8.34 7.35 -0.63
CA PHE A 208 8.04 6.17 0.18
C PHE A 208 9.26 5.57 0.87
N LEU A 209 10.38 5.47 0.17
CA LEU A 209 11.62 4.92 0.73
C LEU A 209 12.18 5.81 1.86
N ASP A 210 12.09 7.13 1.72
CA ASP A 210 12.52 8.09 2.74
C ASP A 210 11.62 8.01 4.00
N ALA A 211 10.35 7.66 3.82
CA ALA A 211 9.44 7.44 4.94
C ALA A 211 9.71 6.11 5.68
N TYR A 212 10.02 5.03 4.95
CA TYR A 212 10.06 3.68 5.53
C TYR A 212 11.44 3.18 5.91
N LEU A 213 12.46 3.32 5.03
CA LEU A 213 13.77 2.72 5.28
C LEU A 213 14.49 3.23 6.54
N PRO A 214 14.38 4.50 6.94
CA PRO A 214 14.95 4.95 8.22
C PRO A 214 14.35 4.25 9.44
N ILE A 215 13.06 3.85 9.38
CA ILE A 215 12.43 3.07 10.44
C ILE A 215 13.02 1.65 10.47
N VAL A 216 13.15 1.01 9.30
CA VAL A 216 13.78 -0.31 9.17
C VAL A 216 15.19 -0.29 9.77
N GLU A 217 16.01 0.70 9.37
CA GLU A 217 17.40 0.80 9.83
C GLU A 217 17.51 0.96 11.35
N ARG A 218 16.62 1.73 11.97
CA ARG A 218 16.58 1.90 13.42
C ARG A 218 16.12 0.65 14.18
N ARG A 219 15.30 -0.21 13.57
CA ARG A 219 14.59 -1.29 14.27
C ARG A 219 15.08 -2.69 13.90
N LYS A 220 15.81 -2.89 12.80
CA LYS A 220 16.22 -4.22 12.31
C LYS A 220 17.02 -5.04 13.32
N ASP A 221 17.81 -4.38 14.16
CA ASP A 221 18.65 -5.02 15.16
C ASP A 221 18.02 -5.01 16.56
N THR A 222 16.77 -4.55 16.71
CA THR A 222 16.07 -4.55 18.01
C THR A 222 15.87 -6.00 18.47
N PRO A 223 16.35 -6.39 19.67
CA PRO A 223 16.13 -7.75 20.20
C PRO A 223 14.64 -8.05 20.37
N TYR A 224 14.23 -9.26 20.05
CA TYR A 224 12.87 -9.76 20.29
C TYR A 224 12.89 -11.26 20.59
N GLY A 225 11.84 -11.73 21.24
CA GLY A 225 11.64 -13.15 21.55
C GLY A 225 10.37 -13.73 20.95
N GLU A 226 10.01 -14.93 21.41
CA GLU A 226 8.81 -15.63 20.96
C GLU A 226 7.53 -14.84 21.29
N ARG A 227 7.48 -14.16 22.44
CA ARG A 227 6.32 -13.33 22.85
C ARG A 227 6.01 -12.25 21.79
N GLU A 228 7.01 -11.48 21.41
CA GLU A 228 6.85 -10.42 20.41
C GLU A 228 6.49 -10.99 19.04
N ARG A 229 7.09 -12.12 18.68
CA ARG A 229 6.81 -12.79 17.40
C ARG A 229 5.38 -13.32 17.35
N GLU A 230 4.90 -13.98 18.40
CA GLU A 230 3.53 -14.50 18.47
C GLU A 230 2.49 -13.36 18.42
N PHE A 231 2.75 -12.25 19.09
CA PHE A 231 1.89 -11.07 18.99
C PHE A 231 1.88 -10.48 17.58
N GLN A 232 3.02 -10.38 16.91
CA GLN A 232 3.07 -9.97 15.51
C GLN A 232 2.21 -10.88 14.63
N LEU A 233 2.32 -12.21 14.77
CA LEU A 233 1.51 -13.15 14.00
C LEU A 233 0.00 -12.98 14.28
N TYR A 234 -0.37 -12.75 15.52
CA TYR A 234 -1.75 -12.44 15.90
C TYR A 234 -2.24 -11.14 15.27
N ARG A 235 -1.46 -10.08 15.31
CA ARG A 235 -1.83 -8.79 14.71
C ARG A 235 -1.85 -8.83 13.18
N ARG A 236 -1.05 -9.65 12.54
CA ARG A 236 -1.13 -9.92 11.11
C ARG A 236 -2.49 -10.49 10.68
N GLY A 237 -3.20 -11.17 11.58
CA GLY A 237 -4.59 -11.57 11.35
C GLY A 237 -5.49 -10.39 11.02
N ARG A 238 -5.33 -9.24 11.70
CA ARG A 238 -6.09 -8.01 11.42
C ARG A 238 -5.77 -7.43 10.05
N TYR A 239 -4.51 -7.49 9.64
CA TYR A 239 -4.08 -7.10 8.30
C TYR A 239 -4.76 -7.95 7.21
N VAL A 240 -4.79 -9.27 7.40
CA VAL A 240 -5.48 -10.21 6.48
C VAL A 240 -6.98 -9.95 6.45
N GLU A 241 -7.62 -9.74 7.60
CA GLU A 241 -9.04 -9.43 7.69
C GLU A 241 -9.39 -8.19 6.86
N PHE A 242 -8.60 -7.11 6.95
CA PHE A 242 -8.82 -5.93 6.14
C PHE A 242 -8.70 -6.23 4.64
N ASN A 243 -7.59 -6.85 4.23
CA ASN A 243 -7.31 -7.10 2.82
C ASN A 243 -8.35 -8.00 2.15
N LEU A 244 -8.87 -9.01 2.85
CA LEU A 244 -9.84 -9.93 2.28
C LEU A 244 -11.30 -9.44 2.37
N VAL A 245 -11.63 -8.60 3.36
CA VAL A 245 -13.03 -8.20 3.62
C VAL A 245 -13.34 -6.80 3.12
N TYR A 246 -12.39 -5.87 3.19
CA TYR A 246 -12.66 -4.44 2.96
C TYR A 246 -11.84 -3.81 1.82
N ASP A 247 -10.69 -4.40 1.45
CA ASP A 247 -9.83 -3.77 0.45
C ASP A 247 -10.45 -3.80 -0.94
N ARG A 248 -10.83 -2.60 -1.44
CA ARG A 248 -11.42 -2.43 -2.76
C ARG A 248 -10.48 -2.90 -3.89
N GLY A 249 -9.16 -2.72 -3.70
CA GLY A 249 -8.15 -3.14 -4.68
C GLY A 249 -8.09 -4.66 -4.82
N THR A 250 -8.09 -5.38 -3.71
CA THR A 250 -8.15 -6.86 -3.67
C THR A 250 -9.44 -7.36 -4.32
N LEU A 251 -10.59 -6.82 -3.92
CA LEU A 251 -11.89 -7.20 -4.48
C LEU A 251 -11.96 -6.94 -5.98
N PHE A 252 -11.56 -5.74 -6.42
CA PHE A 252 -11.51 -5.41 -7.85
C PHE A 252 -10.61 -6.35 -8.63
N GLY A 253 -9.39 -6.60 -8.12
CA GLY A 253 -8.43 -7.48 -8.77
C GLY A 253 -8.97 -8.90 -8.96
N LEU A 254 -9.56 -9.49 -7.92
CA LEU A 254 -10.15 -10.83 -7.98
C LEU A 254 -11.39 -10.89 -8.90
N GLN A 255 -12.26 -9.87 -8.85
CA GLN A 255 -13.46 -9.80 -9.69
C GLN A 255 -13.17 -9.54 -11.17
N SER A 256 -12.07 -8.85 -11.48
CA SER A 256 -11.65 -8.56 -12.85
C SER A 256 -10.78 -9.66 -13.47
N GLY A 257 -10.70 -10.84 -12.86
CA GLY A 257 -9.87 -11.95 -13.36
C GLY A 257 -8.37 -11.67 -13.21
N GLY A 258 -7.98 -10.82 -12.26
CA GLY A 258 -6.59 -10.55 -11.95
C GLY A 258 -5.87 -11.79 -11.43
N ARG A 259 -4.54 -11.82 -11.58
CA ARG A 259 -3.71 -12.94 -11.13
C ARG A 259 -3.72 -13.05 -9.61
N ALA A 260 -4.32 -14.12 -9.08
CA ALA A 260 -4.51 -14.34 -7.65
C ALA A 260 -3.19 -14.27 -6.85
N GLU A 261 -2.12 -14.90 -7.35
CA GLU A 261 -0.81 -14.89 -6.71
C GLU A 261 -0.22 -13.48 -6.58
N SER A 262 -0.40 -12.63 -7.60
CA SER A 262 0.07 -11.23 -7.58
C SER A 262 -0.76 -10.34 -6.68
N ILE A 263 -2.04 -10.65 -6.50
CA ILE A 263 -2.95 -9.93 -5.60
C ILE A 263 -2.68 -10.36 -4.15
N LEU A 264 -2.66 -11.68 -3.90
CA LEU A 264 -2.56 -12.25 -2.56
C LEU A 264 -1.13 -12.26 -2.00
N MET A 265 -0.11 -11.88 -2.79
CA MET A 265 1.25 -11.66 -2.26
C MET A 265 1.31 -10.54 -1.21
N SER A 266 0.26 -9.70 -1.12
CA SER A 266 0.11 -8.68 -0.09
C SER A 266 -0.13 -9.26 1.31
N LEU A 267 -0.56 -10.51 1.39
CA LEU A 267 -0.81 -11.16 2.67
C LEU A 267 0.51 -11.62 3.32
N PRO A 268 0.60 -11.60 4.66
CA PRO A 268 1.76 -12.09 5.37
C PRO A 268 1.91 -13.62 5.17
N PRO A 269 3.15 -14.14 5.05
CA PRO A 269 3.38 -15.57 4.83
C PRO A 269 2.98 -16.43 6.02
N ARG A 270 2.97 -15.85 7.23
CA ARG A 270 2.51 -16.49 8.47
C ARG A 270 1.60 -15.54 9.24
N VAL A 271 0.54 -16.09 9.79
CA VAL A 271 -0.51 -15.38 10.50
C VAL A 271 -1.12 -16.30 11.56
N ARG A 272 -1.69 -15.71 12.62
CA ARG A 272 -2.37 -16.45 13.68
C ARG A 272 -3.67 -15.75 14.06
N TRP A 273 -4.69 -16.54 14.33
CA TRP A 273 -5.90 -16.10 15.02
C TRP A 273 -6.00 -16.82 16.36
N GLU A 274 -6.43 -16.10 17.38
CA GLU A 274 -6.66 -16.63 18.71
C GLU A 274 -8.02 -16.14 19.20
N TYR A 275 -8.81 -17.09 19.71
CA TYR A 275 -10.13 -16.79 20.26
C TYR A 275 -9.99 -16.12 21.64
N GLY A 276 -10.59 -14.92 21.79
CA GLY A 276 -10.64 -14.24 23.09
C GLY A 276 -9.30 -13.71 23.59
N PHE A 277 -8.30 -13.50 22.70
CA PHE A 277 -7.02 -12.91 23.10
C PHE A 277 -7.21 -11.51 23.70
N THR A 278 -6.65 -11.32 24.88
CA THR A 278 -6.60 -10.03 25.58
C THR A 278 -5.15 -9.79 26.02
N PRO A 279 -4.52 -8.68 25.60
CA PRO A 279 -3.18 -8.37 26.05
C PRO A 279 -3.15 -8.06 27.55
N GLU A 280 -2.02 -8.29 28.19
CA GLU A 280 -1.81 -7.97 29.59
C GLU A 280 -1.99 -6.45 29.81
N PRO A 281 -2.84 -6.01 30.74
CA PRO A 281 -3.06 -4.60 31.01
C PRO A 281 -1.76 -3.86 31.36
N GLY A 282 -1.49 -2.75 30.68
CA GLY A 282 -0.25 -1.98 30.86
C GLY A 282 0.97 -2.57 30.17
N GLY A 283 0.83 -3.75 29.51
CA GLY A 283 1.89 -4.35 28.71
C GLY A 283 2.13 -3.64 27.37
N ALA A 284 3.24 -3.96 26.73
CA ALA A 284 3.61 -3.38 25.44
C ALA A 284 2.57 -3.68 24.34
N GLU A 285 1.96 -4.87 24.37
CA GLU A 285 0.90 -5.28 23.45
C GLU A 285 -0.39 -4.49 23.65
N ALA A 286 -0.75 -4.18 24.91
CA ALA A 286 -1.92 -3.36 25.22
C ALA A 286 -1.74 -1.92 24.72
N ARG A 287 -0.53 -1.37 24.81
CA ARG A 287 -0.21 -0.02 24.32
C ARG A 287 -0.48 0.16 22.83
N LEU A 288 -0.41 -0.89 22.01
CA LEU A 288 -0.73 -0.79 20.59
C LEU A 288 -2.13 -0.21 20.36
N MET A 289 -3.10 -0.51 21.22
CA MET A 289 -4.48 -0.06 21.04
C MET A 289 -4.62 1.46 21.13
N ASP A 290 -3.72 2.15 21.82
CA ASP A 290 -3.68 3.62 21.89
C ASP A 290 -3.29 4.27 20.55
N TYR A 291 -2.70 3.49 19.63
CA TYR A 291 -2.25 3.92 18.31
C TYR A 291 -3.24 3.56 17.20
N LEU A 292 -4.14 2.62 17.43
CA LEU A 292 -5.07 2.10 16.41
C LEU A 292 -6.38 2.90 16.36
N VAL A 293 -6.30 4.18 16.53
CA VAL A 293 -7.41 5.14 16.48
C VAL A 293 -7.07 6.27 15.51
N PRO A 294 -8.07 6.84 14.79
CA PRO A 294 -7.86 8.05 14.01
C PRO A 294 -7.32 9.17 14.89
N ARG A 295 -6.16 9.71 14.53
CA ARG A 295 -5.46 10.68 15.37
C ARG A 295 -4.62 11.63 14.52
N ASP A 296 -4.59 12.90 14.89
CA ASP A 296 -3.58 13.84 14.39
C ASP A 296 -2.25 13.57 15.12
N TRP A 297 -1.24 13.19 14.35
CA TRP A 297 0.08 12.84 14.88
C TRP A 297 1.03 14.04 14.97
N LEU A 298 0.72 15.12 14.28
CA LEU A 298 1.64 16.27 14.17
C LEU A 298 1.18 17.50 14.97
N GLY A 299 -0.05 17.47 15.50
CA GLY A 299 -0.62 18.52 16.35
C GLY A 299 -1.26 19.64 15.57
#